data_7ba502e565f03ff94cd49b5257623e88
#
_entry.id   7ba502e565f03ff94cd49b5257623e88
#
_cell.length_a   1.000
_cell.length_b   1.000
_cell.length_c   1.000
_cell.angle_alpha   90.00
_cell.angle_beta   90.00
_cell.angle_gamma   90.00
#
_symmetry.space_group_name_H-M   'P 1'
#
loop_
_entity.id
_entity.type
_entity.pdbx_description
1 polymer ?
#
loop_
_entity_poly.entity_id
_entity_poly.type
_entity_poly.pdbx_seq_one_letter_code
_entity_poly.pdbx_strand_id
1 'polypeptide(L)'
;AKQIGFTIISLTISLIAVLIPLLFMGDVVGRLFHEFAITMAVAILLSAVVSLTLTPMLCARLLRHTPEESHGRLYQATGRFFDRTIARYGTALQWVLNRQGLTWLVFGATLVLTVVLYLVVPKGFFPVQDTGTLQATTEADQSISFAAMAERQQQLAERILQDPAVKSVSSFIGVDGANTTLNTGRLLIDLKPHAERDRAPVVLRRLADETRDIVGIRLYAQPVQDLTIEDRVARTQYQLLVSSPDMAQLQTSTADLVQRMRALPQLADVASDLQNQGLQAF
;
A
#
# COMPACT_ATOMS: atom_id res chain seq x y z
N ALA A 1 -42.68 -5.71 6.74
CA ALA A 1 -42.07 -4.80 5.74
C ALA A 1 -41.74 -3.41 6.32
N LYS A 2 -42.69 -2.72 7.02
CA LYS A 2 -42.44 -1.35 7.53
C LYS A 2 -41.26 -1.26 8.53
N GLN A 3 -41.10 -2.20 9.43
CA GLN A 3 -40.00 -2.21 10.42
C GLN A 3 -38.64 -2.44 9.78
N ILE A 4 -38.55 -3.34 8.79
CA ILE A 4 -37.31 -3.65 8.06
C ILE A 4 -36.92 -2.46 7.18
N GLY A 5 -37.87 -1.77 6.57
CA GLY A 5 -37.61 -0.61 5.70
C GLY A 5 -36.87 0.53 6.43
N PHE A 6 -37.34 0.88 7.63
CA PHE A 6 -36.70 1.91 8.46
C PHE A 6 -35.25 1.52 8.81
N THR A 7 -35.03 0.27 9.20
CA THR A 7 -33.69 -0.23 9.55
C THR A 7 -32.73 -0.18 8.36
N ILE A 8 -33.18 -0.60 7.17
CA ILE A 8 -32.35 -0.55 5.96
C ILE A 8 -31.99 0.89 5.62
N ILE A 9 -32.95 1.82 5.64
CA ILE A 9 -32.71 3.24 5.36
C ILE A 9 -31.69 3.82 6.36
N SER A 10 -31.90 3.58 7.65
CA SER A 10 -31.02 4.07 8.71
C SER A 10 -29.59 3.55 8.57
N LEU A 11 -29.42 2.24 8.29
CA LEU A 11 -28.11 1.63 8.03
C LEU A 11 -27.46 2.21 6.78
N THR A 12 -28.21 2.38 5.69
CA THR A 12 -27.70 2.96 4.44
C THR A 12 -27.18 4.38 4.65
N ILE A 13 -27.95 5.22 5.35
CA ILE A 13 -27.54 6.60 5.67
C ILE A 13 -26.28 6.58 6.55
N SER A 14 -26.22 5.74 7.57
CA SER A 14 -25.04 5.62 8.44
C SER A 14 -23.80 5.19 7.67
N LEU A 15 -23.91 4.20 6.76
CA LEU A 15 -22.79 3.75 5.94
C LEU A 15 -22.29 4.83 5.00
N ILE A 16 -23.20 5.59 4.36
CA ILE A 16 -22.82 6.70 3.49
C ILE A 16 -22.17 7.82 4.30
N ALA A 17 -22.70 8.13 5.48
CA ALA A 17 -22.16 9.16 6.36
C ALA A 17 -20.69 8.90 6.75
N VAL A 18 -20.29 7.63 6.92
CA VAL A 18 -18.90 7.25 7.18
C VAL A 18 -17.97 7.52 5.96
N LEU A 19 -18.52 7.52 4.74
CA LEU A 19 -17.77 7.80 3.52
C LEU A 19 -17.59 9.30 3.26
N ILE A 20 -18.42 10.16 3.85
CA ILE A 20 -18.36 11.62 3.63
C ILE A 20 -16.97 12.20 3.93
N PRO A 21 -16.29 11.88 5.05
CA PRO A 21 -14.95 12.39 5.31
C PRO A 21 -13.92 12.04 4.23
N LEU A 22 -14.05 10.87 3.59
CA LEU A 22 -13.14 10.46 2.51
C LEU A 22 -13.29 11.33 1.26
N LEU A 23 -14.47 11.88 1.00
CA LEU A 23 -14.74 12.77 -0.13
C LEU A 23 -14.08 14.16 0.05
N PHE A 24 -13.80 14.56 1.29
CA PHE A 24 -13.16 15.82 1.63
C PHE A 24 -11.65 15.72 1.87
N MET A 25 -11.07 14.52 1.71
CA MET A 25 -9.63 14.36 1.80
C MET A 25 -8.95 15.04 0.59
N GLY A 26 -7.94 15.87 0.89
CA GLY A 26 -7.07 16.47 -0.12
C GLY A 26 -5.95 15.53 -0.58
N ASP A 27 -5.07 16.06 -1.44
CA ASP A 27 -3.86 15.42 -1.93
C ASP A 27 -4.07 14.15 -2.79
N VAL A 28 -3.00 13.47 -3.10
CA VAL A 28 -2.99 12.24 -3.92
C VAL A 28 -3.81 11.13 -3.27
N VAL A 29 -3.73 11.02 -1.96
CA VAL A 29 -4.49 10.04 -1.16
C VAL A 29 -5.99 10.31 -1.25
N GLY A 30 -6.39 11.59 -1.18
CA GLY A 30 -7.78 11.99 -1.34
C GLY A 30 -8.34 11.61 -2.70
N ARG A 31 -7.59 11.83 -3.79
CA ARG A 31 -8.00 11.42 -5.14
C ARG A 31 -8.26 9.91 -5.26
N LEU A 32 -7.38 9.09 -4.68
CA LEU A 32 -7.54 7.63 -4.67
C LEU A 32 -8.81 7.19 -3.91
N PHE A 33 -9.02 7.74 -2.72
CA PHE A 33 -10.17 7.38 -1.89
C PHE A 33 -11.49 8.00 -2.35
N HIS A 34 -11.46 9.11 -3.09
CA HIS A 34 -12.64 9.76 -3.66
C HIS A 34 -13.40 8.83 -4.62
N GLU A 35 -12.70 8.24 -5.59
CA GLU A 35 -13.30 7.30 -6.54
C GLU A 35 -13.86 6.06 -5.83
N PHE A 36 -13.13 5.54 -4.85
CA PHE A 36 -13.58 4.44 -4.03
C PHE A 36 -14.85 4.80 -3.24
N ALA A 37 -14.88 5.96 -2.58
CA ALA A 37 -16.01 6.40 -1.78
C ALA A 37 -17.27 6.61 -2.61
N ILE A 38 -17.16 7.21 -3.81
CA ILE A 38 -18.29 7.39 -4.73
C ILE A 38 -18.82 6.03 -5.19
N THR A 39 -17.95 5.14 -5.64
CA THR A 39 -18.34 3.81 -6.11
C THR A 39 -19.07 3.03 -5.02
N MET A 40 -18.53 3.04 -3.80
CA MET A 40 -19.16 2.40 -2.64
C MET A 40 -20.50 3.03 -2.27
N ALA A 41 -20.61 4.36 -2.26
CA ALA A 41 -21.86 5.05 -1.96
C ALA A 41 -22.96 4.70 -2.98
N VAL A 42 -22.64 4.69 -4.28
CA VAL A 42 -23.58 4.30 -5.33
C VAL A 42 -24.00 2.84 -5.18
N ALA A 43 -23.05 1.93 -4.92
CA ALA A 43 -23.35 0.51 -4.71
C ALA A 43 -24.28 0.29 -3.48
N ILE A 44 -24.05 1.00 -2.37
CA ILE A 44 -24.87 0.95 -1.16
C ILE A 44 -26.28 1.47 -1.46
N LEU A 45 -26.43 2.58 -2.19
CA LEU A 45 -27.73 3.14 -2.57
C LEU A 45 -28.51 2.18 -3.47
N LEU A 46 -27.86 1.62 -4.50
CA LEU A 46 -28.49 0.64 -5.39
C LEU A 46 -28.92 -0.61 -4.62
N SER A 47 -28.07 -1.09 -3.72
CA SER A 47 -28.38 -2.23 -2.84
C SER A 47 -29.60 -1.96 -1.97
N ALA A 48 -29.74 -0.76 -1.39
CA ALA A 48 -30.89 -0.37 -0.61
C ALA A 48 -32.17 -0.33 -1.43
N VAL A 49 -32.12 0.26 -2.64
CA VAL A 49 -33.27 0.29 -3.56
C VAL A 49 -33.72 -1.12 -3.94
N VAL A 50 -32.78 -1.97 -4.34
CA VAL A 50 -33.06 -3.37 -4.70
C VAL A 50 -33.64 -4.14 -3.50
N SER A 51 -33.06 -3.97 -2.33
CA SER A 51 -33.53 -4.64 -1.09
C SER A 51 -34.94 -4.23 -0.69
N LEU A 52 -35.28 -2.95 -0.86
CA LEU A 52 -36.59 -2.43 -0.49
C LEU A 52 -37.68 -2.71 -1.55
N THR A 53 -37.32 -2.93 -2.78
CA THR A 53 -38.25 -3.15 -3.91
C THR A 53 -38.36 -4.61 -4.30
N LEU A 54 -37.21 -5.22 -4.67
CA LEU A 54 -37.17 -6.57 -5.22
C LEU A 54 -37.53 -7.64 -4.18
N THR A 55 -36.99 -7.52 -2.95
CA THR A 55 -37.21 -8.54 -1.91
C THR A 55 -38.70 -8.63 -1.52
N PRO A 56 -39.43 -7.54 -1.20
CA PRO A 56 -40.86 -7.62 -0.92
C PRO A 56 -41.68 -8.10 -2.11
N MET A 57 -41.29 -7.70 -3.35
CA MET A 57 -41.98 -8.13 -4.55
C MET A 57 -41.82 -9.65 -4.77
N LEU A 58 -40.60 -10.17 -4.62
CA LEU A 58 -40.35 -11.61 -4.74
C LEU A 58 -41.08 -12.39 -3.64
N CYS A 59 -41.06 -11.91 -2.41
CA CYS A 59 -41.82 -12.53 -1.31
C CYS A 59 -43.33 -12.58 -1.64
N ALA A 60 -43.88 -11.49 -2.17
CA ALA A 60 -45.31 -11.45 -2.51
C ALA A 60 -45.70 -12.38 -3.66
N ARG A 61 -44.77 -12.63 -4.64
CA ARG A 61 -45.06 -13.46 -5.81
C ARG A 61 -44.69 -14.92 -5.64
N LEU A 62 -43.59 -15.21 -4.95
CA LEU A 62 -43.04 -16.57 -4.86
C LEU A 62 -43.42 -17.32 -3.62
N LEU A 63 -43.63 -16.60 -2.49
CA LEU A 63 -44.04 -17.23 -1.23
C LEU A 63 -45.54 -17.51 -1.25
N ARG A 64 -45.89 -18.80 -1.17
CA ARG A 64 -47.28 -19.25 -0.94
C ARG A 64 -47.43 -19.58 0.52
N HIS A 65 -48.57 -19.19 1.09
CA HIS A 65 -48.91 -19.59 2.47
C HIS A 65 -49.23 -21.09 2.49
N THR A 66 -48.32 -21.86 3.05
CA THR A 66 -48.51 -23.30 3.29
C THR A 66 -48.79 -23.51 4.77
N PRO A 67 -49.82 -24.28 5.15
CA PRO A 67 -50.07 -24.61 6.56
C PRO A 67 -48.89 -25.36 7.17
N GLU A 68 -48.61 -25.12 8.46
CA GLU A 68 -47.44 -25.67 9.17
C GLU A 68 -47.33 -27.19 9.13
N GLU A 69 -48.46 -27.88 9.00
CA GLU A 69 -48.51 -29.33 8.99
C GLU A 69 -47.92 -30.00 7.71
N SER A 70 -47.71 -29.25 6.63
CA SER A 70 -47.23 -29.77 5.35
C SER A 70 -45.72 -29.55 5.09
N HIS A 71 -44.98 -29.08 6.08
CA HIS A 71 -43.54 -28.77 5.86
C HIS A 71 -42.67 -30.00 5.86
N GLY A 72 -41.84 -30.17 4.80
CA GLY A 72 -40.97 -31.32 4.62
C GLY A 72 -39.83 -31.40 5.69
N ARG A 73 -39.21 -32.58 5.77
CA ARG A 73 -38.13 -32.88 6.74
C ARG A 73 -36.98 -31.86 6.75
N LEU A 74 -36.65 -31.29 5.61
CA LEU A 74 -35.58 -30.25 5.48
C LEU A 74 -35.98 -28.95 6.16
N TYR A 75 -37.22 -28.52 5.98
CA TYR A 75 -37.74 -27.30 6.65
C TYR A 75 -37.75 -27.47 8.18
N GLN A 76 -38.22 -28.62 8.66
CA GLN A 76 -38.20 -28.92 10.10
C GLN A 76 -36.77 -29.04 10.67
N ALA A 77 -35.80 -29.54 9.87
CA ALA A 77 -34.41 -29.61 10.30
C ALA A 77 -33.74 -28.22 10.39
N THR A 78 -34.00 -27.36 9.40
CA THR A 78 -33.54 -25.95 9.45
C THR A 78 -34.21 -25.17 10.57
N GLY A 79 -35.50 -25.32 10.77
CA GLY A 79 -36.21 -24.70 11.90
C GLY A 79 -35.61 -25.08 13.25
N ARG A 80 -35.42 -26.39 13.51
CA ARG A 80 -34.74 -26.90 14.73
C ARG A 80 -33.31 -26.38 14.90
N PHE A 81 -32.58 -26.18 13.81
CA PHE A 81 -31.25 -25.59 13.87
C PHE A 81 -31.32 -24.13 14.36
N PHE A 82 -32.21 -23.33 13.78
CA PHE A 82 -32.43 -21.94 14.21
C PHE A 82 -32.91 -21.85 15.64
N ASP A 83 -33.88 -22.65 16.04
CA ASP A 83 -34.41 -22.68 17.41
C ASP A 83 -33.33 -23.00 18.44
N ARG A 84 -32.45 -23.99 18.13
CA ARG A 84 -31.33 -24.32 19.00
C ARG A 84 -30.30 -23.18 19.05
N THR A 85 -30.08 -22.50 17.95
CA THR A 85 -29.16 -21.36 17.88
C THR A 85 -29.69 -20.20 18.71
N ILE A 86 -30.98 -19.91 18.59
CA ILE A 86 -31.66 -18.86 19.37
C ILE A 86 -31.60 -19.21 20.87
N ALA A 87 -31.93 -20.44 21.24
CA ALA A 87 -31.87 -20.91 22.63
C ALA A 87 -30.46 -20.78 23.22
N ARG A 88 -29.43 -21.20 22.47
CA ARG A 88 -28.00 -21.05 22.89
C ARG A 88 -27.62 -19.60 23.05
N TYR A 89 -28.00 -18.75 22.08
CA TYR A 89 -27.77 -17.31 22.16
C TYR A 89 -28.45 -16.71 23.40
N GLY A 90 -29.71 -17.07 23.66
CA GLY A 90 -30.44 -16.61 24.84
C GLY A 90 -29.71 -16.99 26.15
N THR A 91 -29.25 -18.24 26.26
CA THR A 91 -28.49 -18.69 27.43
C THR A 91 -27.16 -17.94 27.59
N ALA A 92 -26.41 -17.75 26.49
CA ALA A 92 -25.17 -17.00 26.49
C ALA A 92 -25.38 -15.53 26.88
N LEU A 93 -26.43 -14.91 26.32
CA LEU A 93 -26.79 -13.53 26.63
C LEU A 93 -27.16 -13.37 28.14
N GLN A 94 -27.98 -14.26 28.70
CA GLN A 94 -28.29 -14.25 30.12
C GLN A 94 -27.05 -14.41 30.99
N TRP A 95 -26.12 -15.29 30.59
CA TRP A 95 -24.86 -15.48 31.29
C TRP A 95 -24.02 -14.18 31.32
N VAL A 96 -23.92 -13.47 30.19
CA VAL A 96 -23.23 -12.19 30.08
C VAL A 96 -23.91 -11.11 30.93
N LEU A 97 -25.21 -11.00 30.82
CA LEU A 97 -25.99 -10.01 31.58
C LEU A 97 -25.92 -10.23 33.10
N ASN A 98 -25.82 -11.48 33.54
CA ASN A 98 -25.67 -11.82 34.96
C ASN A 98 -24.25 -11.57 35.48
N ARG A 99 -23.25 -11.34 34.57
CA ARG A 99 -21.86 -11.11 34.94
C ARG A 99 -21.35 -9.75 34.43
N GLN A 100 -22.08 -8.70 34.73
CA GLN A 100 -21.80 -7.34 34.29
C GLN A 100 -20.38 -6.89 34.61
N GLY A 101 -19.82 -7.23 35.81
CA GLY A 101 -18.46 -6.90 36.17
C GLY A 101 -17.41 -7.52 35.24
N LEU A 102 -17.60 -8.79 34.81
CA LEU A 102 -16.73 -9.44 33.85
C LEU A 102 -16.85 -8.78 32.47
N THR A 103 -18.05 -8.39 32.07
CA THR A 103 -18.28 -7.70 30.80
C THR A 103 -17.56 -6.35 30.75
N TRP A 104 -17.64 -5.57 31.84
CA TRP A 104 -16.91 -4.31 31.96
C TRP A 104 -15.41 -4.51 31.97
N LEU A 105 -14.92 -5.58 32.61
CA LEU A 105 -13.49 -5.92 32.62
C LEU A 105 -12.99 -6.27 31.20
N VAL A 106 -13.74 -7.11 30.47
CA VAL A 106 -13.42 -7.46 29.08
C VAL A 106 -13.44 -6.23 28.19
N PHE A 107 -14.45 -5.37 28.32
CA PHE A 107 -14.53 -4.12 27.59
C PHE A 107 -13.31 -3.22 27.85
N GLY A 108 -12.98 -3.00 29.14
CA GLY A 108 -11.81 -2.21 29.51
C GLY A 108 -10.50 -2.80 29.00
N ALA A 109 -10.32 -4.12 29.11
CA ALA A 109 -9.16 -4.83 28.59
C ALA A 109 -9.04 -4.70 27.07
N THR A 110 -10.15 -4.79 26.34
CA THR A 110 -10.16 -4.60 24.89
C THR A 110 -9.78 -3.16 24.51
N LEU A 111 -10.27 -2.18 25.27
CA LEU A 111 -9.95 -0.78 25.03
C LEU A 111 -8.46 -0.50 25.27
N VAL A 112 -7.91 -1.01 26.40
CA VAL A 112 -6.47 -0.92 26.67
C VAL A 112 -5.65 -1.61 25.58
N LEU A 113 -6.03 -2.82 25.18
CA LEU A 113 -5.38 -3.56 24.11
C LEU A 113 -5.40 -2.77 22.79
N THR A 114 -6.52 -2.14 22.45
CA THR A 114 -6.65 -1.31 21.25
C THR A 114 -5.66 -0.15 21.29
N VAL A 115 -5.56 0.55 22.43
CA VAL A 115 -4.59 1.66 22.59
C VAL A 115 -3.15 1.15 22.49
N VAL A 116 -2.83 0.04 23.14
CA VAL A 116 -1.49 -0.56 23.07
C VAL A 116 -1.13 -0.95 21.64
N LEU A 117 -2.04 -1.64 20.93
CA LEU A 117 -1.82 -2.01 19.54
C LEU A 117 -1.68 -0.77 18.65
N TYR A 118 -2.49 0.26 18.88
CA TYR A 118 -2.39 1.51 18.13
C TYR A 118 -1.02 2.18 18.29
N LEU A 119 -0.40 2.09 19.47
CA LEU A 119 0.93 2.67 19.73
C LEU A 119 2.07 1.79 19.18
N VAL A 120 1.93 0.47 19.22
CA VAL A 120 2.98 -0.49 18.86
C VAL A 120 3.02 -0.81 17.37
N VAL A 121 1.85 -0.85 16.70
CA VAL A 121 1.79 -1.19 15.27
C VAL A 121 2.42 -0.08 14.44
N PRO A 122 3.41 -0.40 13.59
CA PRO A 122 4.00 0.58 12.69
C PRO A 122 2.93 1.15 11.74
N LYS A 123 2.90 2.48 11.65
CA LYS A 123 1.92 3.21 10.83
C LYS A 123 2.54 3.52 9.49
N GLY A 124 1.90 3.08 8.41
CA GLY A 124 2.29 3.38 7.04
C GLY A 124 1.07 3.37 6.13
N PHE A 125 1.14 4.09 5.02
CA PHE A 125 0.03 4.13 4.06
C PHE A 125 -0.12 2.81 3.32
N PHE A 126 0.99 2.32 2.78
CA PHE A 126 1.03 1.03 2.09
C PHE A 126 2.24 0.24 2.56
N PRO A 127 2.07 -1.05 2.87
CA PRO A 127 3.22 -1.92 3.09
C PRO A 127 3.99 -2.09 1.79
N VAL A 128 5.32 -2.09 1.88
CA VAL A 128 6.18 -2.38 0.72
C VAL A 128 5.89 -3.80 0.24
N GLN A 129 5.42 -3.91 -0.99
CA GLN A 129 5.09 -5.19 -1.62
C GLN A 129 6.32 -5.77 -2.30
N ASP A 130 6.45 -7.09 -2.25
CA ASP A 130 7.43 -7.83 -3.03
C ASP A 130 6.76 -8.34 -4.31
N THR A 131 6.75 -7.52 -5.35
CA THR A 131 6.15 -7.82 -6.65
C THR A 131 7.01 -8.74 -7.53
N GLY A 132 8.22 -9.06 -7.08
CA GLY A 132 9.16 -9.84 -7.87
C GLY A 132 9.98 -9.03 -8.87
N THR A 133 9.76 -7.73 -8.95
CA THR A 133 10.49 -6.82 -9.82
C THR A 133 11.10 -5.70 -9.01
N LEU A 134 12.39 -5.41 -9.24
CA LEU A 134 13.09 -4.28 -8.66
C LEU A 134 13.38 -3.25 -9.74
N GLN A 135 13.17 -2.00 -9.42
CA GLN A 135 13.63 -0.87 -10.21
C GLN A 135 14.87 -0.28 -9.55
N ALA A 136 15.90 -0.07 -10.33
CA ALA A 136 17.11 0.57 -9.84
C ALA A 136 17.52 1.74 -10.72
N THR A 137 18.05 2.77 -10.07
CA THR A 137 18.71 3.90 -10.71
C THR A 137 20.20 3.79 -10.44
N THR A 138 21.00 3.97 -11.47
CA THR A 138 22.46 4.04 -11.35
C THR A 138 22.91 5.47 -11.53
N GLU A 139 23.94 5.86 -10.81
CA GLU A 139 24.51 7.20 -10.87
C GLU A 139 26.03 7.13 -10.88
N ALA A 140 26.63 7.80 -11.85
CA ALA A 140 28.07 7.98 -11.95
C ALA A 140 28.43 9.46 -11.80
N ASP A 141 29.75 9.78 -11.90
CA ASP A 141 30.23 11.15 -11.88
C ASP A 141 29.58 11.99 -12.99
N GLN A 142 29.28 13.26 -12.71
CA GLN A 142 28.64 14.17 -13.68
C GLN A 142 29.49 14.44 -14.92
N SER A 143 30.80 14.26 -14.82
CA SER A 143 31.76 14.44 -15.93
C SER A 143 31.98 13.17 -16.75
N ILE A 144 31.33 12.06 -16.44
CA ILE A 144 31.57 10.77 -17.11
C ILE A 144 31.14 10.82 -18.57
N SER A 145 31.95 10.23 -19.46
CA SER A 145 31.58 10.04 -20.86
C SER A 145 30.54 8.91 -21.00
N PHE A 146 29.75 8.96 -22.08
CA PHE A 146 28.76 7.92 -22.38
C PHE A 146 29.42 6.53 -22.48
N ALA A 147 30.59 6.41 -23.13
CA ALA A 147 31.31 5.15 -23.26
C ALA A 147 31.71 4.58 -21.89
N ALA A 148 32.24 5.42 -21.00
CA ALA A 148 32.63 5.01 -19.66
C ALA A 148 31.42 4.66 -18.80
N MET A 149 30.30 5.38 -18.95
CA MET A 149 29.04 5.06 -18.28
C MET A 149 28.52 3.70 -18.75
N ALA A 150 28.55 3.43 -20.07
CA ALA A 150 28.08 2.18 -20.64
C ALA A 150 28.89 0.98 -20.11
N GLU A 151 30.22 1.10 -20.07
CA GLU A 151 31.10 0.06 -19.54
C GLU A 151 30.81 -0.25 -18.07
N ARG A 152 30.67 0.78 -17.22
CA ARG A 152 30.39 0.60 -15.79
C ARG A 152 29.01 0.03 -15.55
N GLN A 153 28.02 0.50 -16.30
CA GLN A 153 26.65 0.00 -16.23
C GLN A 153 26.58 -1.48 -16.64
N GLN A 154 27.33 -1.88 -17.66
CA GLN A 154 27.44 -3.27 -18.09
C GLN A 154 28.07 -4.14 -17.01
N GLN A 155 29.19 -3.73 -16.43
CA GLN A 155 29.85 -4.43 -15.31
C GLN A 155 28.89 -4.62 -14.13
N LEU A 156 28.13 -3.58 -13.81
CA LEU A 156 27.14 -3.63 -12.73
C LEU A 156 25.98 -4.58 -13.06
N ALA A 157 25.46 -4.54 -14.27
CA ALA A 157 24.39 -5.45 -14.72
C ALA A 157 24.85 -6.91 -14.73
N GLU A 158 26.06 -7.19 -15.17
CA GLU A 158 26.66 -8.53 -15.15
C GLU A 158 26.84 -9.05 -13.71
N ARG A 159 27.24 -8.19 -12.77
CA ARG A 159 27.36 -8.56 -11.35
C ARG A 159 26.00 -8.88 -10.76
N ILE A 160 24.97 -8.07 -11.03
CA ILE A 160 23.60 -8.29 -10.57
C ILE A 160 23.04 -9.59 -11.14
N LEU A 161 23.34 -9.90 -12.40
CA LEU A 161 22.85 -11.13 -13.05
C LEU A 161 23.44 -12.42 -12.45
N GLN A 162 24.58 -12.33 -11.75
CA GLN A 162 25.20 -13.46 -11.04
C GLN A 162 24.48 -13.82 -9.71
N ASP A 163 23.66 -12.90 -9.16
CA ASP A 163 22.91 -13.19 -7.94
C ASP A 163 21.89 -14.32 -8.18
N PRO A 164 21.85 -15.36 -7.31
CA PRO A 164 20.97 -16.53 -7.49
C PRO A 164 19.48 -16.20 -7.48
N ALA A 165 19.07 -15.06 -6.91
CA ALA A 165 17.69 -14.62 -6.88
C ALA A 165 17.25 -13.87 -8.15
N VAL A 166 18.19 -13.44 -8.99
CA VAL A 166 17.91 -12.68 -10.21
C VAL A 166 17.59 -13.61 -11.36
N LYS A 167 16.56 -13.29 -12.12
CA LYS A 167 16.14 -13.99 -13.33
C LYS A 167 16.63 -13.29 -14.58
N SER A 168 16.44 -11.97 -14.65
CA SER A 168 16.84 -11.15 -15.80
C SER A 168 17.10 -9.70 -15.38
N VAL A 169 17.92 -9.00 -16.17
CA VAL A 169 18.24 -7.59 -15.97
C VAL A 169 18.06 -6.87 -17.30
N SER A 170 17.24 -5.83 -17.31
CA SER A 170 17.14 -4.88 -18.42
C SER A 170 17.84 -3.59 -18.03
N SER A 171 18.77 -3.13 -18.84
CA SER A 171 19.66 -1.99 -18.56
C SER A 171 19.49 -0.90 -19.60
N PHE A 172 19.29 0.33 -19.15
CA PHE A 172 19.06 1.51 -20.00
C PHE A 172 19.97 2.65 -19.54
N ILE A 173 20.69 3.25 -20.48
CA ILE A 173 21.51 4.45 -20.28
C ILE A 173 21.21 5.47 -21.36
N GLY A 174 21.48 6.72 -21.07
CA GLY A 174 21.26 7.83 -22.00
C GLY A 174 20.06 8.67 -21.63
N VAL A 175 19.87 9.74 -22.38
CA VAL A 175 18.76 10.70 -22.16
C VAL A 175 17.48 10.15 -22.78
N ASP A 176 16.47 9.96 -21.95
CA ASP A 176 15.11 9.61 -22.36
C ASP A 176 14.10 10.47 -21.60
N GLY A 177 12.80 10.22 -21.77
CA GLY A 177 11.74 10.99 -21.11
C GLY A 177 11.78 10.98 -19.57
N ALA A 178 12.46 10.02 -18.94
CA ALA A 178 12.65 9.91 -17.51
C ALA A 178 14.09 10.19 -17.07
N ASN A 179 15.05 9.93 -17.92
CA ASN A 179 16.48 10.15 -17.69
C ASN A 179 16.91 11.45 -18.37
N THR A 180 17.34 12.42 -17.58
CA THR A 180 17.67 13.76 -18.09
C THR A 180 19.15 13.99 -18.29
N THR A 181 20.00 13.06 -17.83
CA THR A 181 21.46 13.21 -17.83
C THR A 181 22.16 11.95 -18.30
N LEU A 182 23.39 12.10 -18.84
CA LEU A 182 24.19 10.99 -19.36
C LEU A 182 24.87 10.14 -18.27
N ASN A 183 24.97 10.70 -17.06
CA ASN A 183 25.62 10.04 -15.92
C ASN A 183 24.65 9.19 -15.08
N THR A 184 23.41 9.10 -15.49
CA THR A 184 22.39 8.27 -14.84
C THR A 184 21.90 7.18 -15.77
N GLY A 185 21.61 6.02 -15.20
CA GLY A 185 21.02 4.89 -15.91
C GLY A 185 19.90 4.27 -15.10
N ARG A 186 19.14 3.38 -15.74
CA ARG A 186 18.07 2.62 -15.11
C ARG A 186 18.25 1.14 -15.33
N LEU A 187 17.91 0.36 -14.32
CA LEU A 187 17.86 -1.09 -14.39
C LEU A 187 16.46 -1.55 -13.97
N LEU A 188 15.93 -2.49 -14.71
CA LEU A 188 14.77 -3.27 -14.29
C LEU A 188 15.27 -4.70 -14.05
N ILE A 189 15.10 -5.19 -12.82
CA ILE A 189 15.65 -6.46 -12.37
C ILE A 189 14.46 -7.35 -12.02
N ASP A 190 14.25 -8.40 -12.81
CA ASP A 190 13.25 -9.40 -12.51
C ASP A 190 13.84 -10.48 -11.61
N LEU A 191 13.18 -10.74 -10.53
CA LEU A 191 13.54 -11.77 -9.56
C LEU A 191 12.87 -13.10 -9.91
N LYS A 192 13.45 -14.20 -9.45
CA LYS A 192 12.84 -15.52 -9.51
C LYS A 192 11.56 -15.58 -8.66
N PRO A 193 10.72 -16.59 -8.85
CA PRO A 193 9.54 -16.79 -8.00
C PRO A 193 9.88 -16.84 -6.51
N HIS A 194 8.97 -16.39 -5.65
CA HIS A 194 9.16 -16.32 -4.19
C HIS A 194 9.59 -17.64 -3.54
N ALA A 195 9.22 -18.77 -4.12
CA ALA A 195 9.59 -20.10 -3.63
C ALA A 195 11.08 -20.45 -3.84
N GLU A 196 11.76 -19.72 -4.76
CA GLU A 196 13.14 -20.00 -5.19
C GLU A 196 14.15 -18.94 -4.73
N ARG A 197 13.70 -17.95 -3.94
CA ARG A 197 14.54 -16.82 -3.52
C ARG A 197 14.19 -16.30 -2.13
N ASP A 198 15.11 -15.54 -1.58
CA ASP A 198 14.87 -14.73 -0.39
C ASP A 198 13.87 -13.59 -0.67
N ARG A 199 13.33 -13.00 0.40
CA ARG A 199 12.46 -11.82 0.30
C ARG A 199 13.19 -10.62 -0.28
N ALA A 200 12.50 -9.76 -1.02
CA ALA A 200 13.09 -8.60 -1.70
C ALA A 200 13.99 -7.72 -0.81
N PRO A 201 13.69 -7.43 0.47
CA PRO A 201 14.60 -6.64 1.31
C PRO A 201 15.95 -7.30 1.58
N VAL A 202 16.02 -8.65 1.59
CA VAL A 202 17.27 -9.40 1.75
C VAL A 202 18.07 -9.36 0.47
N VAL A 203 17.41 -9.60 -0.67
CA VAL A 203 18.03 -9.51 -2.01
C VAL A 203 18.58 -8.11 -2.25
N LEU A 204 17.82 -7.06 -1.94
CA LEU A 204 18.25 -5.67 -2.09
C LEU A 204 19.55 -5.36 -1.32
N ARG A 205 19.64 -5.80 -0.06
CA ARG A 205 20.86 -5.60 0.73
C ARG A 205 22.04 -6.33 0.12
N ARG A 206 21.85 -7.58 -0.31
CA ARG A 206 22.90 -8.37 -0.96
C ARG A 206 23.38 -7.71 -2.23
N LEU A 207 22.48 -7.29 -3.11
CA LEU A 207 22.82 -6.58 -4.34
C LEU A 207 23.55 -5.26 -4.08
N ALA A 208 23.13 -4.50 -3.06
CA ALA A 208 23.81 -3.28 -2.64
C ALA A 208 25.25 -3.55 -2.15
N ASP A 209 25.45 -4.63 -1.39
CA ASP A 209 26.77 -5.01 -0.89
C ASP A 209 27.67 -5.55 -2.02
N GLU A 210 27.15 -6.40 -2.90
CA GLU A 210 27.89 -6.99 -4.04
C GLU A 210 28.30 -5.96 -5.08
N THR A 211 27.56 -4.86 -5.20
CA THR A 211 27.85 -3.80 -6.19
C THR A 211 28.65 -2.63 -5.62
N ARG A 212 28.86 -2.59 -4.31
CA ARG A 212 29.60 -1.50 -3.63
C ARG A 212 31.02 -1.35 -4.09
N ASP A 213 31.67 -2.45 -4.49
CA ASP A 213 33.08 -2.48 -4.93
C ASP A 213 33.30 -1.93 -6.34
N ILE A 214 32.22 -1.69 -7.10
CA ILE A 214 32.31 -1.13 -8.43
C ILE A 214 32.56 0.38 -8.34
N VAL A 215 33.80 0.78 -8.58
CA VAL A 215 34.20 2.18 -8.41
C VAL A 215 33.60 3.07 -9.51
N GLY A 216 33.05 4.22 -9.10
CA GLY A 216 32.60 5.29 -10.01
C GLY A 216 31.18 5.12 -10.54
N ILE A 217 30.41 4.16 -10.02
CA ILE A 217 28.97 4.05 -10.23
C ILE A 217 28.30 3.63 -8.92
N ARG A 218 27.11 4.12 -8.65
CA ARG A 218 26.30 3.74 -7.49
C ARG A 218 24.97 3.18 -7.94
N LEU A 219 24.49 2.17 -7.22
CA LEU A 219 23.19 1.54 -7.42
C LEU A 219 22.22 1.99 -6.33
N TYR A 220 21.04 2.45 -6.72
CA TYR A 220 19.91 2.71 -5.85
C TYR A 220 18.77 1.82 -6.31
N ALA A 221 18.46 0.77 -5.56
CA ALA A 221 17.45 -0.20 -5.94
C ALA A 221 16.27 -0.20 -4.98
N GLN A 222 15.06 -0.32 -5.51
CA GLN A 222 13.82 -0.40 -4.73
C GLN A 222 12.83 -1.37 -5.39
N PRO A 223 11.94 -2.03 -4.62
CA PRO A 223 10.93 -2.89 -5.20
C PRO A 223 9.88 -2.03 -5.93
N VAL A 224 9.48 -2.48 -7.11
CA VAL A 224 8.36 -1.87 -7.84
C VAL A 224 7.09 -2.09 -7.05
N GLN A 225 6.31 -1.03 -6.87
CA GLN A 225 5.03 -1.09 -6.17
C GLN A 225 3.88 -0.98 -7.18
N ASP A 226 2.80 -1.74 -6.96
CA ASP A 226 1.60 -1.66 -7.81
C ASP A 226 0.88 -0.30 -7.68
N LEU A 227 1.00 0.31 -6.49
CA LEU A 227 0.48 1.64 -6.20
C LEU A 227 1.63 2.54 -5.77
N THR A 228 1.94 3.54 -6.59
CA THR A 228 2.88 4.61 -6.26
C THR A 228 2.10 5.90 -6.01
N ILE A 229 2.35 6.53 -4.88
CA ILE A 229 1.76 7.86 -4.55
C ILE A 229 2.62 8.97 -5.14
N GLU A 230 3.82 8.66 -5.60
CA GLU A 230 4.82 9.61 -6.03
C GLU A 230 4.62 10.02 -7.49
N ASP A 231 4.69 11.33 -7.76
CA ASP A 231 4.58 11.88 -9.12
C ASP A 231 5.86 11.66 -9.95
N ARG A 232 6.97 11.25 -9.33
CA ARG A 232 8.27 11.09 -10.00
C ARG A 232 8.94 9.79 -9.58
N VAL A 233 9.59 9.15 -10.54
CA VAL A 233 10.49 8.04 -10.30
C VAL A 233 11.72 8.58 -9.54
N ALA A 234 11.77 8.33 -8.24
CA ALA A 234 12.87 8.75 -7.39
C ALA A 234 13.93 7.65 -7.25
N ARG A 235 15.15 8.07 -6.92
CA ARG A 235 16.28 7.17 -6.62
C ARG A 235 16.04 6.40 -5.32
N THR A 236 15.32 7.01 -4.38
CA THR A 236 15.08 6.50 -3.03
C THR A 236 13.58 6.50 -2.71
N GLN A 237 13.16 5.64 -1.81
CA GLN A 237 11.76 5.46 -1.42
C GLN A 237 11.14 6.71 -0.77
N TYR A 238 11.94 7.53 -0.08
CA TYR A 238 11.47 8.75 0.58
C TYR A 238 12.11 9.96 -0.06
N GLN A 239 11.31 10.98 -0.33
CA GLN A 239 11.74 12.23 -0.94
C GLN A 239 11.51 13.40 0.01
N LEU A 240 12.49 14.29 0.11
CA LEU A 240 12.39 15.56 0.79
C LEU A 240 12.59 16.67 -0.23
N LEU A 241 11.57 17.48 -0.47
CA LEU A 241 11.67 18.63 -1.35
C LEU A 241 12.15 19.85 -0.57
N VAL A 242 13.28 20.40 -1.00
CA VAL A 242 13.82 21.67 -0.47
C VAL A 242 13.68 22.72 -1.56
N SER A 243 13.04 23.85 -1.25
CA SER A 243 12.88 24.96 -2.18
C SER A 243 13.35 26.26 -1.57
N SER A 244 14.01 27.08 -2.36
CA SER A 244 14.42 28.44 -1.99
C SER A 244 14.35 29.34 -3.22
N PRO A 245 14.00 30.61 -3.09
CA PRO A 245 14.10 31.58 -4.16
C PRO A 245 15.54 31.96 -4.51
N ASP A 246 16.51 31.72 -3.59
CA ASP A 246 17.93 31.95 -3.77
C ASP A 246 18.67 30.64 -4.07
N MET A 247 19.26 30.54 -5.27
CA MET A 247 19.97 29.35 -5.73
C MET A 247 21.25 29.08 -4.92
N ALA A 248 21.98 30.12 -4.52
CA ALA A 248 23.21 29.96 -3.74
C ALA A 248 22.91 29.43 -2.33
N GLN A 249 21.86 29.95 -1.72
CA GLN A 249 21.37 29.44 -0.43
C GLN A 249 20.84 28.00 -0.56
N LEU A 250 20.10 27.69 -1.63
CA LEU A 250 19.62 26.35 -1.89
C LEU A 250 20.76 25.34 -1.98
N GLN A 251 21.81 25.65 -2.75
CA GLN A 251 22.97 24.77 -2.92
C GLN A 251 23.68 24.51 -1.59
N THR A 252 23.96 25.56 -0.84
CA THR A 252 24.69 25.45 0.44
C THR A 252 23.86 24.68 1.48
N SER A 253 22.57 25.01 1.62
CA SER A 253 21.69 24.35 2.57
C SER A 253 21.44 22.89 2.22
N THR A 254 21.29 22.56 0.93
CA THR A 254 21.11 21.17 0.48
C THR A 254 22.36 20.33 0.75
N ALA A 255 23.56 20.88 0.51
CA ALA A 255 24.81 20.17 0.78
C ALA A 255 24.98 19.86 2.29
N ASP A 256 24.73 20.84 3.16
CA ASP A 256 24.78 20.65 4.62
C ASP A 256 23.73 19.65 5.09
N LEU A 257 22.48 19.74 4.58
CA LEU A 257 21.42 18.81 4.89
C LEU A 257 21.76 17.37 4.51
N VAL A 258 22.25 17.14 3.29
CA VAL A 258 22.66 15.82 2.83
C VAL A 258 23.79 15.25 3.69
N GLN A 259 24.76 16.06 4.07
CA GLN A 259 25.86 15.64 4.95
C GLN A 259 25.33 15.21 6.33
N ARG A 260 24.43 15.99 6.92
CA ARG A 260 23.80 15.65 8.20
C ARG A 260 22.94 14.39 8.10
N MET A 261 22.16 14.25 7.04
CA MET A 261 21.31 13.06 6.82
C MET A 261 22.16 11.78 6.65
N ARG A 262 23.30 11.87 5.96
CA ARG A 262 24.23 10.72 5.83
C ARG A 262 24.88 10.29 7.14
N ALA A 263 24.96 11.18 8.12
CA ALA A 263 25.47 10.85 9.45
C ALA A 263 24.46 10.12 10.34
N LEU A 264 23.19 10.07 9.93
CA LEU A 264 22.13 9.41 10.71
C LEU A 264 22.12 7.89 10.43
N PRO A 265 22.31 7.04 11.45
CA PRO A 265 22.33 5.57 11.26
C PRO A 265 20.98 4.97 10.85
N GLN A 266 19.90 5.75 10.95
CA GLN A 266 18.55 5.35 10.56
C GLN A 266 18.28 5.49 9.06
N LEU A 267 19.13 6.23 8.34
CA LEU A 267 18.99 6.50 6.92
C LEU A 267 20.04 5.76 6.12
N ALA A 268 19.60 5.14 5.03
CA ALA A 268 20.47 4.53 4.01
C ALA A 268 20.24 5.24 2.67
N ASP A 269 21.23 5.21 1.81
CA ASP A 269 21.14 5.67 0.40
C ASP A 269 20.68 7.13 0.24
N VAL A 270 21.23 8.03 1.08
CA VAL A 270 20.92 9.46 0.99
C VAL A 270 21.54 10.05 -0.27
N ALA A 271 20.69 10.49 -1.21
CA ALA A 271 21.06 11.10 -2.48
C ALA A 271 20.41 12.49 -2.63
N SER A 272 20.96 13.34 -3.49
CA SER A 272 20.41 14.64 -3.85
C SER A 272 20.34 14.77 -5.37
N ASP A 273 19.29 15.42 -5.86
CA ASP A 273 19.12 15.74 -7.28
C ASP A 273 19.89 16.97 -7.71
N LEU A 274 20.59 17.62 -6.77
CA LEU A 274 21.39 18.80 -7.06
C LEU A 274 22.61 18.41 -7.94
N GLN A 275 22.59 18.82 -9.22
CA GLN A 275 23.67 18.61 -10.18
C GLN A 275 24.28 19.97 -10.53
N ASN A 276 25.42 20.28 -9.89
CA ASN A 276 26.12 21.56 -10.05
C ASN A 276 27.60 21.41 -10.41
N GLN A 277 28.08 20.18 -10.67
CA GLN A 277 29.47 19.87 -10.95
C GLN A 277 29.74 19.47 -12.43
N GLY A 278 28.73 19.60 -13.30
CA GLY A 278 28.90 19.33 -14.74
C GLY A 278 29.77 20.39 -15.40
N LEU A 279 30.49 19.99 -16.48
CA LEU A 279 31.24 20.89 -17.34
C LEU A 279 30.29 21.94 -17.94
N GLN A 280 30.52 23.20 -17.65
CA GLN A 280 29.84 24.34 -18.27
C GLN A 280 30.69 24.88 -19.39
N ALA A 281 30.16 24.88 -20.63
CA ALA A 281 30.75 25.62 -21.72
C ALA A 281 30.28 27.06 -21.68
N PHE A 282 31.18 28.02 -21.53
CA PHE A 282 30.91 29.44 -21.61
C PHE A 282 31.21 29.97 -23.02
#